data_ac52a5707f8ffbd2185e3e5f2e2eea74
#
_entry.id   ac52a5707f8ffbd2185e3e5f2e2eea74
#
_cell.length_a   1.000
_cell.length_b   1.000
_cell.length_c   1.000
_cell.angle_alpha   90.00
_cell.angle_beta   90.00
_cell.angle_gamma   90.00
#
_symmetry.space_group_name_H-M   'P 1'
#
loop_
_entity.id
_entity.type
_entity.pdbx_description
1 polymer ?
#
loop_
_entity_poly.entity_id
_entity_poly.type
_entity_poly.pdbx_seq_one_letter_code
_entity_poly.pdbx_strand_id
1 'polypeptide(L)'
;MTNLNWQPDLAQQRGPLYRAIADALASDIRAGRLPVGTRLPTHRDLAWNLKVTVGTVTRAYAEAERRGLISGEVGRGTYVRPTSTITDPALKGEPLGPDFVDLCLNRPQTGEEPALVAKGLREIAESPDLEALLQYQPHAGRAIDRAAGARWIARSGLKTSPAQVLVTQSGQNAVASVLSAVTQPGDTVAVESLTYPGVRSAASLLSLRLAPVAMDEHGLLPEAVAALCRGGSVKALYTLPTLHNPTATVLPLERRLALAEIARAHGVALVEDDVYGFLLKDGPPPLAGLAPERSFYITSTSKSMAPGLRIGYVHVPEEAHDRVAAALRATIYMATPLMAALATRWIEDGTADRLVEQKRAEIVARQKLAREMLAGSRLSGHPAAPHLLLWLPEGWRAEAFEAAARRDGVGVTAATAFWLGRSNPPNAVRLCLGTPVRRAEVVRGLERIAALLKRPPEADLSVI
;
A
#
# COMPACT_ATOMS: atom_id res chain seq x y z
N MET A 1 -28.50 -2.34 19.02
CA MET A 1 -27.38 -3.30 18.84
C MET A 1 -27.97 -4.66 18.60
N THR A 2 -28.22 -5.01 17.35
CA THR A 2 -28.67 -6.36 16.98
C THR A 2 -27.48 -7.29 17.18
N ASN A 3 -27.51 -8.11 18.23
CA ASN A 3 -26.73 -9.34 18.24
C ASN A 3 -27.21 -10.18 17.05
N LEU A 4 -26.47 -10.09 15.95
CA LEU A 4 -26.71 -11.02 14.87
C LEU A 4 -26.46 -12.40 15.46
N ASN A 5 -27.49 -13.23 15.47
CA ASN A 5 -27.41 -14.60 15.98
C ASN A 5 -26.75 -15.48 14.89
N TRP A 6 -25.51 -15.07 14.49
CA TRP A 6 -24.78 -15.81 13.48
C TRP A 6 -24.52 -17.23 13.96
N GLN A 7 -25.00 -18.17 13.17
CA GLN A 7 -24.77 -19.59 13.36
C GLN A 7 -24.11 -20.17 12.10
N PRO A 8 -22.85 -20.63 12.20
CA PRO A 8 -22.18 -21.28 11.08
C PRO A 8 -22.84 -22.60 10.71
N ASP A 9 -23.01 -22.85 9.40
CA ASP A 9 -23.30 -24.18 8.90
C ASP A 9 -22.02 -25.01 8.93
N LEU A 10 -22.00 -26.03 9.78
CA LEU A 10 -20.86 -26.91 9.99
C LEU A 10 -21.05 -28.29 9.30
N ALA A 11 -22.18 -28.51 8.61
CA ALA A 11 -22.59 -29.84 8.09
C ALA A 11 -21.63 -30.42 7.03
N GLN A 12 -20.86 -29.60 6.33
CA GLN A 12 -19.95 -30.02 5.25
C GLN A 12 -18.47 -29.91 5.60
N GLN A 13 -18.10 -29.56 6.83
CA GLN A 13 -16.73 -29.26 7.20
C GLN A 13 -16.03 -30.47 7.86
N ARG A 14 -14.88 -30.89 7.33
CA ARG A 14 -14.03 -31.94 7.89
C ARG A 14 -12.85 -31.33 8.66
N GLY A 15 -12.59 -31.86 9.87
CA GLY A 15 -11.42 -31.46 10.65
C GLY A 15 -11.74 -30.93 12.05
N PRO A 16 -10.78 -30.32 12.76
CA PRO A 16 -11.01 -29.78 14.11
C PRO A 16 -12.08 -28.69 14.11
N LEU A 17 -13.02 -28.78 15.02
CA LEU A 17 -14.22 -27.95 15.07
C LEU A 17 -13.93 -26.44 15.09
N TYR A 18 -12.85 -26.00 15.75
CA TYR A 18 -12.45 -24.58 15.74
C TYR A 18 -12.07 -24.08 14.34
N ARG A 19 -11.47 -24.95 13.49
CA ARG A 19 -11.17 -24.61 12.09
C ARG A 19 -12.44 -24.57 11.25
N ALA A 20 -13.33 -25.54 11.45
CA ALA A 20 -14.62 -25.56 10.78
C ALA A 20 -15.44 -24.28 11.02
N ILE A 21 -15.45 -23.76 12.26
CA ILE A 21 -16.09 -22.48 12.60
C ILE A 21 -15.40 -21.31 11.88
N ALA A 22 -14.07 -21.26 11.87
CA ALA A 22 -13.32 -20.20 11.17
C ALA A 22 -13.49 -20.28 9.64
N ASP A 23 -13.62 -21.46 9.06
CA ASP A 23 -13.85 -21.68 7.64
C ASP A 23 -15.28 -21.28 7.23
N ALA A 24 -16.27 -21.60 8.05
CA ALA A 24 -17.65 -21.16 7.85
C ALA A 24 -17.76 -19.63 7.92
N LEU A 25 -17.07 -18.99 8.89
CA LEU A 25 -16.99 -17.53 8.99
C LEU A 25 -16.39 -16.92 7.71
N ALA A 26 -15.29 -17.47 7.20
CA ALA A 26 -14.65 -17.03 5.97
C ALA A 26 -15.59 -17.19 4.74
N SER A 27 -16.38 -18.28 4.71
CA SER A 27 -17.35 -18.52 3.66
C SER A 27 -18.50 -17.51 3.69
N ASP A 28 -19.02 -17.20 4.89
CA ASP A 28 -20.13 -16.28 5.07
C ASP A 28 -19.75 -14.83 4.77
N ILE A 29 -18.53 -14.45 5.13
CA ILE A 29 -17.96 -13.13 4.77
C ILE A 29 -17.81 -13.03 3.25
N ARG A 30 -17.25 -14.03 2.59
CA ARG A 30 -17.10 -14.05 1.12
C ARG A 30 -18.43 -14.04 0.38
N ALA A 31 -19.43 -14.71 0.91
CA ALA A 31 -20.78 -14.77 0.34
C ALA A 31 -21.63 -13.52 0.65
N GLY A 32 -21.09 -12.54 1.43
CA GLY A 32 -21.81 -11.34 1.82
C GLY A 32 -22.88 -11.54 2.89
N ARG A 33 -23.01 -12.75 3.44
CA ARG A 33 -23.95 -13.04 4.55
C ARG A 33 -23.53 -12.39 5.86
N LEU A 34 -22.23 -12.11 6.02
CA LEU A 34 -21.65 -11.35 7.11
C LEU A 34 -20.97 -10.10 6.54
N PRO A 35 -21.68 -8.97 6.45
CA PRO A 35 -21.11 -7.71 6.00
C PRO A 35 -19.95 -7.23 6.90
N VAL A 36 -19.06 -6.46 6.33
CA VAL A 36 -17.97 -5.78 7.06
C VAL A 36 -18.57 -4.89 8.16
N GLY A 37 -17.93 -4.88 9.33
CA GLY A 37 -18.41 -4.14 10.50
C GLY A 37 -19.50 -4.86 11.30
N THR A 38 -19.99 -6.02 10.83
CA THR A 38 -20.95 -6.84 11.59
C THR A 38 -20.32 -7.28 12.92
N ARG A 39 -21.03 -7.04 14.04
CA ARG A 39 -20.64 -7.53 15.35
C ARG A 39 -21.00 -9.02 15.47
N LEU A 40 -20.00 -9.83 15.76
CA LEU A 40 -20.17 -11.26 15.99
C LEU A 40 -20.70 -11.55 17.41
N PRO A 41 -21.34 -12.72 17.63
CA PRO A 41 -21.73 -13.18 18.96
C PRO A 41 -20.54 -13.23 19.90
N THR A 42 -20.77 -13.06 21.20
CA THR A 42 -19.71 -13.26 22.18
C THR A 42 -19.23 -14.73 22.19
N HIS A 43 -18.03 -14.97 22.68
CA HIS A 43 -17.50 -16.34 22.78
C HIS A 43 -18.46 -17.26 23.55
N ARG A 44 -19.14 -16.74 24.58
CA ARG A 44 -20.09 -17.52 25.39
C ARG A 44 -21.38 -17.80 24.64
N ASP A 45 -21.92 -16.77 23.95
CA ASP A 45 -23.17 -16.90 23.19
C ASP A 45 -23.00 -17.88 22.03
N LEU A 46 -21.89 -17.76 21.27
CA LEU A 46 -21.63 -18.67 20.17
C LEU A 46 -21.36 -20.09 20.65
N ALA A 47 -20.64 -20.26 21.76
CA ALA A 47 -20.40 -21.56 22.37
C ALA A 47 -21.70 -22.24 22.81
N TRP A 48 -22.60 -21.45 23.42
CA TRP A 48 -23.93 -21.91 23.82
C TRP A 48 -24.77 -22.37 22.62
N ASN A 49 -24.84 -21.52 21.60
CA ASN A 49 -25.64 -21.77 20.39
C ASN A 49 -25.15 -23.04 19.63
N LEU A 50 -23.83 -23.23 19.56
CA LEU A 50 -23.22 -24.37 18.87
C LEU A 50 -23.06 -25.62 19.76
N LYS A 51 -23.40 -25.54 21.04
CA LYS A 51 -23.22 -26.62 22.03
C LYS A 51 -21.76 -27.12 22.12
N VAL A 52 -20.80 -26.16 22.08
CA VAL A 52 -19.36 -26.42 22.16
C VAL A 52 -18.77 -25.70 23.38
N THR A 53 -17.50 -25.99 23.70
CA THR A 53 -16.81 -25.29 24.78
C THR A 53 -16.45 -23.84 24.37
N VAL A 54 -16.42 -22.92 25.32
CA VAL A 54 -15.95 -21.54 25.10
C VAL A 54 -14.52 -21.54 24.56
N GLY A 55 -13.67 -22.48 25.02
CA GLY A 55 -12.30 -22.65 24.49
C GLY A 55 -12.25 -22.99 22.99
N THR A 56 -13.23 -23.75 22.48
CA THR A 56 -13.33 -24.04 21.03
C THR A 56 -13.62 -22.79 20.24
N VAL A 57 -14.56 -21.94 20.71
CA VAL A 57 -14.90 -20.67 20.06
C VAL A 57 -13.73 -19.68 20.17
N THR A 58 -13.07 -19.62 21.33
CA THR A 58 -11.88 -18.77 21.51
C THR A 58 -10.79 -19.13 20.50
N ARG A 59 -10.52 -20.42 20.28
CA ARG A 59 -9.58 -20.88 19.24
C ARG A 59 -10.06 -20.55 17.83
N ALA A 60 -11.37 -20.67 17.56
CA ALA A 60 -11.95 -20.34 16.26
C ALA A 60 -11.81 -18.85 15.95
N TYR A 61 -12.11 -17.97 16.90
CA TYR A 61 -11.96 -16.54 16.75
C TYR A 61 -10.49 -16.11 16.66
N ALA A 62 -9.61 -16.71 17.44
CA ALA A 62 -8.16 -16.49 17.30
C ALA A 62 -7.64 -16.90 15.90
N GLU A 63 -8.12 -18.02 15.36
CA GLU A 63 -7.79 -18.48 14.01
C GLU A 63 -8.38 -17.53 12.94
N ALA A 64 -9.61 -17.09 13.10
CA ALA A 64 -10.25 -16.11 12.21
C ALA A 64 -9.55 -14.73 12.27
N GLU A 65 -9.11 -14.30 13.45
CA GLU A 65 -8.32 -13.08 13.64
C GLU A 65 -6.92 -13.21 13.00
N ARG A 66 -6.27 -14.36 13.17
CA ARG A 66 -4.99 -14.67 12.50
C ARG A 66 -5.13 -14.62 10.97
N ARG A 67 -6.29 -15.04 10.43
CA ARG A 67 -6.61 -14.95 8.99
C ARG A 67 -7.04 -13.54 8.56
N GLY A 68 -7.14 -12.58 9.48
CA GLY A 68 -7.55 -11.20 9.20
C GLY A 68 -9.04 -11.03 8.89
N LEU A 69 -9.88 -12.02 9.23
CA LEU A 69 -11.32 -12.00 8.95
C LEU A 69 -12.10 -11.17 9.97
N ILE A 70 -11.61 -11.10 11.21
CA ILE A 70 -12.25 -10.40 12.33
C ILE A 70 -11.22 -9.65 13.16
N SER A 71 -11.70 -8.73 14.01
CA SER A 71 -10.90 -8.07 15.06
C SER A 71 -11.69 -7.97 16.35
N GLY A 72 -11.02 -8.26 17.47
CA GLY A 72 -11.55 -8.00 18.82
C GLY A 72 -11.30 -6.56 19.24
N GLU A 73 -12.34 -5.84 19.65
CA GLU A 73 -12.24 -4.53 20.31
C GLU A 73 -12.49 -4.71 21.82
N VAL A 74 -11.49 -4.35 22.65
CA VAL A 74 -11.60 -4.51 24.10
C VAL A 74 -12.79 -3.71 24.62
N GLY A 75 -13.72 -4.39 25.33
CA GLY A 75 -14.95 -3.80 25.85
C GLY A 75 -16.08 -3.56 24.85
N ARG A 76 -15.87 -3.77 23.54
CA ARG A 76 -16.87 -3.49 22.49
C ARG A 76 -17.34 -4.72 21.73
N GLY A 77 -16.53 -5.78 21.67
CA GLY A 77 -16.85 -7.04 21.00
C GLY A 77 -15.94 -7.39 19.83
N THR A 78 -16.31 -8.43 19.09
CA THR A 78 -15.60 -8.91 17.92
C THR A 78 -16.35 -8.52 16.65
N TYR A 79 -15.66 -7.98 15.65
CA TYR A 79 -16.26 -7.45 14.43
C TYR A 79 -15.64 -8.08 13.18
N VAL A 80 -16.44 -8.25 12.13
CA VAL A 80 -15.98 -8.66 10.80
C VAL A 80 -15.11 -7.56 10.22
N ARG A 81 -13.88 -7.91 9.85
CA ARG A 81 -12.95 -6.99 9.19
C ARG A 81 -13.23 -6.92 7.69
N PRO A 82 -12.92 -5.79 7.05
CA PRO A 82 -12.80 -5.81 5.59
C PRO A 82 -11.75 -6.86 5.23
N THR A 83 -12.14 -7.82 4.42
CA THR A 83 -11.19 -8.68 3.72
C THR A 83 -10.29 -7.73 2.94
N SER A 84 -9.00 -7.78 3.21
CA SER A 84 -8.02 -6.75 2.84
C SER A 84 -7.66 -6.71 1.36
N THR A 85 -8.66 -6.73 0.52
CA THR A 85 -8.50 -6.18 -0.82
C THR A 85 -9.06 -4.76 -0.73
N ILE A 86 -8.22 -3.75 -0.97
CA ILE A 86 -8.71 -2.46 -1.43
C ILE A 86 -9.42 -2.80 -2.74
N THR A 87 -10.70 -3.16 -2.63
CA THR A 87 -11.53 -3.40 -3.79
C THR A 87 -12.01 -2.05 -4.26
N ASP A 88 -11.15 -1.40 -5.04
CA ASP A 88 -11.58 -0.24 -5.79
C ASP A 88 -12.62 -0.72 -6.81
N PRO A 89 -13.85 -0.18 -6.74
CA PRO A 89 -14.87 -0.48 -7.73
C PRO A 89 -14.43 -0.17 -9.16
N ALA A 90 -13.59 0.85 -9.35
CA ALA A 90 -13.01 1.17 -10.66
C ALA A 90 -12.04 0.10 -11.16
N LEU A 91 -11.37 -0.66 -10.28
CA LEU A 91 -10.57 -1.83 -10.65
C LEU A 91 -11.44 -3.08 -10.89
N LYS A 92 -12.64 -3.13 -10.31
CA LYS A 92 -13.63 -4.18 -10.58
C LYS A 92 -14.45 -3.91 -11.84
N GLY A 93 -14.26 -2.79 -12.53
CA GLY A 93 -15.07 -2.39 -13.67
C GLY A 93 -16.51 -2.00 -13.30
N GLU A 94 -16.80 -1.76 -12.02
CA GLU A 94 -18.11 -1.26 -11.61
C GLU A 94 -18.30 0.17 -12.15
N PRO A 95 -19.40 0.47 -12.85
CA PRO A 95 -19.63 1.80 -13.35
C PRO A 95 -19.82 2.76 -12.17
N LEU A 96 -18.91 3.71 -12.03
CA LEU A 96 -19.11 4.86 -11.16
C LEU A 96 -20.02 5.84 -11.88
N GLY A 97 -21.00 6.41 -11.19
CA GLY A 97 -21.86 7.43 -11.77
C GLY A 97 -21.03 8.61 -12.33
N PRO A 98 -21.54 9.35 -13.33
CA PRO A 98 -20.79 10.41 -14.02
C PRO A 98 -20.30 11.53 -13.08
N ASP A 99 -21.00 11.75 -11.97
CA ASP A 99 -20.66 12.75 -10.95
C ASP A 99 -19.84 12.21 -9.79
N PHE A 100 -19.46 10.94 -9.82
CA PHE A 100 -18.64 10.35 -8.77
C PHE A 100 -17.21 10.89 -8.79
N VAL A 101 -16.71 11.33 -7.64
CA VAL A 101 -15.33 11.79 -7.48
C VAL A 101 -14.52 10.72 -6.75
N ASP A 102 -13.56 10.13 -7.45
CA ASP A 102 -12.69 9.11 -6.86
C ASP A 102 -11.50 9.75 -6.13
N LEU A 103 -11.52 9.68 -4.79
CA LEU A 103 -10.38 10.00 -3.92
C LEU A 103 -9.87 8.74 -3.18
N CYS A 104 -10.23 7.52 -3.63
CA CYS A 104 -9.82 6.26 -3.00
C CYS A 104 -8.42 5.84 -3.41
N LEU A 105 -8.16 5.80 -4.73
CA LEU A 105 -6.89 5.30 -5.25
C LEU A 105 -5.86 6.40 -5.38
N ASN A 106 -4.62 6.05 -5.05
CA ASN A 106 -3.51 6.96 -5.26
C ASN A 106 -3.00 6.84 -6.70
N ARG A 107 -3.81 7.29 -7.67
CA ARG A 107 -3.42 7.40 -9.08
C ARG A 107 -2.70 8.72 -9.30
N PRO A 108 -1.65 8.76 -10.13
CA PRO A 108 -1.09 10.03 -10.56
C PRO A 108 -2.08 10.71 -11.48
N GLN A 109 -2.10 12.03 -11.42
CA GLN A 109 -2.82 12.85 -12.38
C GLN A 109 -2.34 12.52 -13.79
N THR A 110 -3.26 12.45 -14.75
CA THR A 110 -2.97 12.29 -16.17
C THR A 110 -3.04 13.66 -16.85
N GLY A 111 -2.00 14.01 -17.58
CA GLY A 111 -1.89 15.24 -18.37
C GLY A 111 -1.57 14.93 -19.83
N GLU A 112 -0.35 15.26 -20.25
CA GLU A 112 0.13 15.05 -21.62
C GLU A 112 0.61 13.60 -21.91
N GLU A 113 0.64 12.71 -20.90
CA GLU A 113 1.18 11.36 -21.02
C GLU A 113 0.58 10.53 -22.17
N PRO A 114 -0.73 10.59 -22.48
CA PRO A 114 -1.28 9.83 -23.62
C PRO A 114 -0.64 10.23 -24.96
N ALA A 115 -0.43 11.53 -25.20
CA ALA A 115 0.20 12.04 -26.40
C ALA A 115 1.69 11.67 -26.47
N LEU A 116 2.38 11.74 -25.33
CA LEU A 116 3.80 11.35 -25.20
C LEU A 116 3.99 9.85 -25.41
N VAL A 117 3.11 8.99 -24.87
CA VAL A 117 3.12 7.55 -25.14
C VAL A 117 2.91 7.26 -26.61
N ALA A 118 1.90 7.88 -27.24
CA ALA A 118 1.62 7.69 -28.67
C ALA A 118 2.79 8.12 -29.55
N LYS A 119 3.46 9.24 -29.22
CA LYS A 119 4.68 9.68 -29.89
C LYS A 119 5.81 8.68 -29.71
N GLY A 120 6.14 8.31 -28.49
CA GLY A 120 7.26 7.43 -28.18
C GLY A 120 7.09 6.03 -28.78
N LEU A 121 5.85 5.50 -28.82
CA LEU A 121 5.58 4.21 -29.47
C LEU A 121 5.80 4.27 -30.99
N ARG A 122 5.42 5.37 -31.67
CA ARG A 122 5.74 5.54 -33.10
C ARG A 122 7.25 5.58 -33.33
N GLU A 123 7.97 6.33 -32.53
CA GLU A 123 9.42 6.43 -32.64
C GLU A 123 10.14 5.08 -32.37
N ILE A 124 9.60 4.26 -31.44
CA ILE A 124 10.11 2.91 -31.19
C ILE A 124 9.79 1.99 -32.38
N ALA A 125 8.59 2.11 -32.94
CA ALA A 125 8.21 1.30 -34.14
C ALA A 125 9.04 1.59 -35.37
N GLU A 126 9.58 2.80 -35.50
CA GLU A 126 10.46 3.23 -36.58
C GLU A 126 11.96 3.02 -36.26
N SER A 127 12.27 2.60 -35.02
CA SER A 127 13.64 2.40 -34.57
C SER A 127 14.26 1.14 -35.15
N PRO A 128 15.55 1.18 -35.55
CA PRO A 128 16.29 -0.03 -35.96
C PRO A 128 16.41 -1.07 -34.84
N ASP A 129 16.19 -0.67 -33.56
CA ASP A 129 16.27 -1.56 -32.41
C ASP A 129 14.99 -2.38 -32.20
N LEU A 130 13.91 -2.15 -32.99
CA LEU A 130 12.61 -2.79 -32.77
C LEU A 130 12.71 -4.31 -32.75
N GLU A 131 13.45 -4.91 -33.68
CA GLU A 131 13.64 -6.37 -33.74
C GLU A 131 14.27 -6.89 -32.42
N ALA A 132 15.28 -6.21 -31.91
CA ALA A 132 15.94 -6.58 -30.68
C ALA A 132 14.98 -6.45 -29.45
N LEU A 133 14.07 -5.45 -29.44
CA LEU A 133 13.08 -5.25 -28.38
C LEU A 133 11.99 -6.35 -28.37
N LEU A 134 11.83 -7.11 -29.43
CA LEU A 134 10.88 -8.23 -29.51
C LEU A 134 11.50 -9.56 -29.07
N GLN A 135 12.80 -9.60 -28.83
CA GLN A 135 13.51 -10.79 -28.38
C GLN A 135 13.58 -10.86 -26.85
N TYR A 136 13.93 -12.04 -26.32
CA TYR A 136 14.25 -12.21 -24.93
C TYR A 136 15.44 -11.33 -24.53
N GLN A 137 15.28 -10.64 -23.41
CA GLN A 137 16.30 -9.75 -22.84
C GLN A 137 16.82 -10.33 -21.51
N PRO A 138 17.97 -9.85 -21.01
CA PRO A 138 18.46 -10.24 -19.68
C PRO A 138 17.40 -10.00 -18.59
N HIS A 139 17.27 -10.93 -17.66
CA HIS A 139 16.26 -10.85 -16.58
C HIS A 139 16.40 -9.60 -15.71
N ALA A 140 17.63 -9.11 -15.55
CA ALA A 140 17.93 -7.86 -14.83
C ALA A 140 17.56 -6.60 -15.64
N GLY A 141 17.19 -6.74 -16.91
CA GLY A 141 16.99 -5.64 -17.85
C GLY A 141 18.22 -5.38 -18.72
N ARG A 142 18.02 -4.70 -19.88
CA ARG A 142 19.11 -4.31 -20.78
C ARG A 142 20.06 -3.33 -20.09
N ALA A 143 21.32 -3.31 -20.48
CA ALA A 143 22.32 -2.41 -19.91
C ALA A 143 21.90 -0.93 -19.98
N ILE A 144 21.29 -0.51 -21.10
CA ILE A 144 20.80 0.85 -21.31
C ILE A 144 19.64 1.18 -20.34
N ASP A 145 18.70 0.25 -20.12
CA ASP A 145 17.56 0.45 -19.23
C ASP A 145 18.00 0.49 -17.76
N ARG A 146 19.00 -0.32 -17.38
CA ARG A 146 19.59 -0.28 -16.04
C ARG A 146 20.37 1.03 -15.82
N ALA A 147 21.05 1.54 -16.84
CA ALA A 147 21.74 2.83 -16.78
C ALA A 147 20.74 3.99 -16.62
N ALA A 148 19.63 3.97 -17.34
CA ALA A 148 18.54 4.94 -17.16
C ALA A 148 17.92 4.82 -15.76
N GLY A 149 17.70 3.60 -15.28
CA GLY A 149 17.22 3.34 -13.92
C GLY A 149 18.16 3.88 -12.86
N ALA A 150 19.47 3.74 -13.02
CA ALA A 150 20.48 4.29 -12.11
C ALA A 150 20.42 5.84 -12.09
N ARG A 151 20.28 6.49 -13.26
CA ARG A 151 20.06 7.95 -13.33
C ARG A 151 18.76 8.38 -12.66
N TRP A 152 17.70 7.59 -12.83
CA TRP A 152 16.42 7.84 -12.20
C TRP A 152 16.52 7.76 -10.66
N ILE A 153 17.13 6.70 -10.15
CA ILE A 153 17.37 6.50 -8.71
C ILE A 153 18.26 7.60 -8.13
N ALA A 154 19.29 8.05 -8.85
CA ALA A 154 20.18 9.11 -8.38
C ALA A 154 19.47 10.43 -8.02
N ARG A 155 18.25 10.65 -8.52
CA ARG A 155 17.41 11.82 -8.18
C ARG A 155 16.96 11.83 -6.71
N SER A 156 16.93 10.67 -6.05
CA SER A 156 16.66 10.55 -4.61
C SER A 156 17.89 10.85 -3.74
N GLY A 157 19.03 11.15 -4.36
CA GLY A 157 20.31 11.29 -3.66
C GLY A 157 21.06 9.97 -3.43
N LEU A 158 20.51 8.84 -3.88
CA LEU A 158 21.17 7.55 -3.77
C LEU A 158 22.21 7.37 -4.88
N LYS A 159 23.48 7.21 -4.48
CA LYS A 159 24.55 6.82 -5.41
C LYS A 159 24.41 5.35 -5.74
N THR A 160 24.23 5.03 -7.01
CA THR A 160 24.10 3.66 -7.51
C THR A 160 24.79 3.51 -8.87
N SER A 161 25.13 2.29 -9.22
CA SER A 161 25.70 1.95 -10.54
C SER A 161 24.69 1.12 -11.35
N PRO A 162 24.75 1.11 -12.68
CA PRO A 162 23.93 0.23 -13.50
C PRO A 162 24.04 -1.27 -13.17
N ALA A 163 25.16 -1.69 -12.56
CA ALA A 163 25.36 -3.08 -12.14
C ALA A 163 24.50 -3.44 -10.90
N GLN A 164 24.16 -2.45 -10.08
CA GLN A 164 23.33 -2.63 -8.88
C GLN A 164 21.83 -2.41 -9.13
N VAL A 165 21.43 -2.13 -10.38
CA VAL A 165 20.04 -1.84 -10.72
C VAL A 165 19.44 -2.96 -11.56
N LEU A 166 18.24 -3.40 -11.16
CA LEU A 166 17.41 -4.30 -11.96
C LEU A 166 16.13 -3.59 -12.40
N VAL A 167 15.69 -3.92 -13.62
CA VAL A 167 14.42 -3.43 -14.18
C VAL A 167 13.31 -4.41 -13.85
N THR A 168 12.21 -3.91 -13.30
CA THR A 168 11.07 -4.72 -12.87
C THR A 168 9.79 -4.31 -13.59
N GLN A 169 8.76 -5.17 -13.56
CA GLN A 169 7.45 -4.87 -14.18
C GLN A 169 6.65 -3.81 -13.42
N SER A 170 7.02 -3.49 -12.18
CA SER A 170 6.40 -2.46 -11.33
C SER A 170 7.05 -2.42 -9.95
N GLY A 171 6.75 -1.41 -9.13
CA GLY A 171 7.11 -1.42 -7.71
C GLY A 171 6.57 -2.65 -6.97
N GLN A 172 5.32 -3.07 -7.23
CA GLN A 172 4.74 -4.27 -6.61
C GLN A 172 5.51 -5.56 -6.96
N ASN A 173 5.94 -5.70 -8.22
CA ASN A 173 6.78 -6.83 -8.61
C ASN A 173 8.17 -6.74 -7.96
N ALA A 174 8.75 -5.55 -7.86
CA ALA A 174 10.01 -5.33 -7.14
C ALA A 174 9.91 -5.75 -5.67
N VAL A 175 8.85 -5.32 -4.95
CA VAL A 175 8.60 -5.72 -3.55
C VAL A 175 8.54 -7.24 -3.40
N ALA A 176 7.74 -7.91 -4.24
CA ALA A 176 7.61 -9.37 -4.20
C ALA A 176 8.93 -10.08 -4.50
N SER A 177 9.69 -9.60 -5.51
CA SER A 177 10.96 -10.20 -5.90
C SER A 177 12.06 -10.02 -4.84
N VAL A 178 12.14 -8.81 -4.24
CA VAL A 178 13.08 -8.55 -3.14
C VAL A 178 12.74 -9.41 -1.92
N LEU A 179 11.47 -9.42 -1.47
CA LEU A 179 11.06 -10.24 -0.33
C LEU A 179 11.35 -11.73 -0.59
N SER A 180 11.04 -12.25 -1.79
CA SER A 180 11.37 -13.63 -2.17
C SER A 180 12.87 -13.94 -2.13
N ALA A 181 13.73 -12.95 -2.43
CA ALA A 181 15.19 -13.11 -2.44
C ALA A 181 15.81 -13.08 -1.04
N VAL A 182 15.17 -12.41 -0.05
CA VAL A 182 15.75 -12.18 1.29
C VAL A 182 15.05 -12.94 2.41
N THR A 183 13.95 -13.67 2.11
CA THR A 183 13.18 -14.43 3.09
C THR A 183 12.86 -15.84 2.60
N GLN A 184 12.42 -16.70 3.54
CA GLN A 184 11.88 -18.04 3.30
C GLN A 184 10.42 -18.11 3.77
N PRO A 185 9.60 -19.07 3.28
CA PRO A 185 8.26 -19.29 3.79
C PRO A 185 8.26 -19.47 5.32
N GLY A 186 7.38 -18.73 6.01
CA GLY A 186 7.30 -18.71 7.47
C GLY A 186 8.17 -17.66 8.16
N ASP A 187 9.06 -16.97 7.44
CA ASP A 187 9.84 -15.86 7.98
C ASP A 187 8.97 -14.66 8.33
N THR A 188 9.48 -13.79 9.19
CA THR A 188 8.80 -12.58 9.64
C THR A 188 9.39 -11.35 8.95
N VAL A 189 8.50 -10.53 8.37
CA VAL A 189 8.80 -9.20 7.84
C VAL A 189 8.16 -8.16 8.76
N ALA A 190 8.97 -7.28 9.32
CA ALA A 190 8.50 -6.11 10.04
C ALA A 190 7.94 -5.08 9.04
N VAL A 191 6.80 -4.46 9.38
CA VAL A 191 6.14 -3.44 8.54
C VAL A 191 5.53 -2.38 9.43
N GLU A 192 5.31 -1.18 8.92
CA GLU A 192 4.54 -0.17 9.65
C GLU A 192 3.16 -0.70 10.05
N SER A 193 2.65 -0.31 11.22
CA SER A 193 1.30 -0.72 11.67
C SER A 193 0.18 -0.22 10.76
N LEU A 194 0.38 0.94 10.12
CA LEU A 194 -0.36 1.38 8.93
C LEU A 194 0.59 1.21 7.75
N THR A 195 0.28 0.36 6.78
CA THR A 195 1.20 0.12 5.66
C THR A 195 0.48 -0.05 4.34
N TYR A 196 1.22 0.03 3.25
CA TYR A 196 0.69 -0.21 1.91
C TYR A 196 0.15 -1.65 1.78
N PRO A 197 -1.13 -1.82 1.38
CA PRO A 197 -1.72 -3.16 1.31
C PRO A 197 -1.05 -4.12 0.34
N GLY A 198 -0.30 -3.62 -0.65
CA GLY A 198 0.44 -4.45 -1.58
C GLY A 198 1.51 -5.34 -0.93
N VAL A 199 2.13 -4.89 0.18
CA VAL A 199 3.07 -5.75 0.92
C VAL A 199 2.35 -6.93 1.57
N ARG A 200 1.08 -6.77 1.99
CA ARG A 200 0.26 -7.88 2.54
C ARG A 200 0.01 -8.95 1.49
N SER A 201 -0.27 -8.52 0.24
CA SER A 201 -0.47 -9.44 -0.89
C SER A 201 0.83 -10.20 -1.21
N ALA A 202 1.97 -9.49 -1.22
CA ALA A 202 3.27 -10.12 -1.44
C ALA A 202 3.62 -11.12 -0.32
N ALA A 203 3.42 -10.73 0.95
CA ALA A 203 3.66 -11.60 2.09
C ALA A 203 2.76 -12.85 2.07
N SER A 204 1.48 -12.70 1.71
CA SER A 204 0.55 -13.82 1.57
C SER A 204 0.99 -14.79 0.47
N LEU A 205 1.38 -14.25 -0.71
CA LEU A 205 1.89 -15.05 -1.83
C LEU A 205 3.13 -15.87 -1.43
N LEU A 206 4.03 -15.26 -0.65
CA LEU A 206 5.29 -15.85 -0.23
C LEU A 206 5.20 -16.62 1.10
N SER A 207 4.00 -16.76 1.67
CA SER A 207 3.77 -17.43 2.96
C SER A 207 4.58 -16.81 4.11
N LEU A 208 4.76 -15.49 4.12
CA LEU A 208 5.48 -14.73 5.14
C LEU A 208 4.54 -14.27 6.26
N ARG A 209 5.10 -14.03 7.44
CA ARG A 209 4.40 -13.39 8.56
C ARG A 209 4.72 -11.91 8.58
N LEU A 210 3.69 -11.07 8.72
CA LEU A 210 3.89 -9.64 8.93
C LEU A 210 3.84 -9.31 10.42
N ALA A 211 4.84 -8.59 10.90
CA ALA A 211 4.91 -8.08 12.26
C ALA A 211 4.73 -6.55 12.24
N PRO A 212 3.57 -6.03 12.72
CA PRO A 212 3.33 -4.59 12.72
C PRO A 212 4.22 -3.90 13.76
N VAL A 213 4.86 -2.81 13.34
CA VAL A 213 5.69 -1.92 14.16
C VAL A 213 4.92 -0.67 14.50
N ALA A 214 5.03 -0.20 15.74
CA ALA A 214 4.41 1.04 16.18
C ALA A 214 4.94 2.26 15.42
N MET A 215 4.05 3.23 15.24
CA MET A 215 4.29 4.50 14.56
C MET A 215 3.75 5.66 15.40
N ASP A 216 4.29 6.84 15.19
CA ASP A 216 3.74 8.13 15.63
C ASP A 216 3.53 9.08 14.44
N GLU A 217 3.37 10.37 14.69
CA GLU A 217 3.20 11.42 13.67
C GLU A 217 4.43 11.62 12.77
N HIS A 218 5.60 11.16 13.20
CA HIS A 218 6.87 11.20 12.44
C HIS A 218 7.17 9.88 11.71
N GLY A 219 6.29 8.88 11.81
CA GLY A 219 6.41 7.59 11.16
C GLY A 219 6.86 6.47 12.10
N LEU A 220 7.59 5.52 11.57
CA LEU A 220 8.03 4.30 12.25
C LEU A 220 8.95 4.59 13.44
N LEU A 221 8.71 3.90 14.58
CA LEU A 221 9.51 4.02 15.82
C LEU A 221 10.68 3.03 15.79
N PRO A 222 11.94 3.49 15.72
CA PRO A 222 13.11 2.61 15.66
C PRO A 222 13.24 1.67 16.87
N GLU A 223 12.92 2.14 18.07
CA GLU A 223 12.94 1.32 19.29
C GLU A 223 11.96 0.15 19.24
N ALA A 224 10.81 0.31 18.55
CA ALA A 224 9.86 -0.78 18.33
C ALA A 224 10.40 -1.81 17.33
N VAL A 225 11.13 -1.35 16.28
CA VAL A 225 11.86 -2.26 15.36
C VAL A 225 12.92 -3.04 16.11
N ALA A 226 13.76 -2.37 16.92
CA ALA A 226 14.78 -3.01 17.73
C ALA A 226 14.21 -4.05 18.68
N ALA A 227 13.04 -3.74 19.31
CA ALA A 227 12.36 -4.67 20.19
C ALA A 227 11.92 -5.96 19.47
N LEU A 228 11.38 -5.84 18.22
CA LEU A 228 11.01 -6.99 17.40
C LEU A 228 12.25 -7.81 16.97
N CYS A 229 13.34 -7.12 16.57
CA CYS A 229 14.55 -7.77 16.08
C CYS A 229 15.27 -8.57 17.17
N ARG A 230 15.20 -8.17 18.45
CA ARG A 230 15.76 -8.94 19.57
C ARG A 230 15.24 -10.39 19.66
N GLY A 231 14.05 -10.65 19.14
CA GLY A 231 13.50 -12.01 19.06
C GLY A 231 14.12 -12.89 17.96
N GLY A 232 15.00 -12.35 17.12
CA GLY A 232 15.75 -13.07 16.07
C GLY A 232 14.94 -13.61 14.89
N SER A 233 13.62 -13.42 14.88
CA SER A 233 12.73 -13.95 13.83
C SER A 233 12.53 -13.01 12.63
N VAL A 234 12.86 -11.71 12.77
CA VAL A 234 12.69 -10.71 11.72
C VAL A 234 13.82 -10.84 10.69
N LYS A 235 13.48 -11.04 9.43
CA LYS A 235 14.42 -11.15 8.31
C LYS A 235 14.49 -9.90 7.45
N ALA A 236 13.37 -9.17 7.36
CA ALA A 236 13.32 -7.93 6.61
C ALA A 236 12.44 -6.89 7.32
N LEU A 237 12.74 -5.62 7.11
CA LEU A 237 11.89 -4.48 7.40
C LEU A 237 11.45 -3.87 6.05
N TYR A 238 10.15 -3.94 5.74
CA TYR A 238 9.57 -3.18 4.64
C TYR A 238 9.04 -1.85 5.17
N THR A 239 9.38 -0.75 4.53
CA THR A 239 8.96 0.60 4.95
C THR A 239 8.82 1.54 3.76
N LEU A 240 7.91 2.53 3.90
CA LEU A 240 7.75 3.67 2.99
C LEU A 240 8.22 4.95 3.70
N PRO A 241 9.52 5.23 3.79
CA PRO A 241 10.01 6.31 4.64
C PRO A 241 9.79 7.71 4.06
N THR A 242 9.38 7.83 2.80
CA THR A 242 9.19 9.11 2.10
C THR A 242 7.76 9.23 1.59
N LEU A 243 7.00 10.22 2.11
CA LEU A 243 5.59 10.44 1.79
C LEU A 243 4.75 9.18 1.99
N HIS A 244 4.86 8.61 3.18
CA HIS A 244 4.30 7.34 3.60
C HIS A 244 2.81 7.16 3.21
N ASN A 245 2.45 5.99 2.76
CA ASN A 245 1.06 5.65 2.46
C ASN A 245 0.46 4.76 3.59
N PRO A 246 -0.54 5.24 4.38
CA PRO A 246 -1.45 6.35 4.06
C PRO A 246 -1.18 7.69 4.76
N THR A 247 -0.21 7.83 5.65
CA THR A 247 -0.07 8.99 6.54
C THR A 247 0.57 10.20 5.89
N ALA A 248 1.21 10.03 4.74
CA ALA A 248 1.98 11.05 4.02
C ALA A 248 3.11 11.68 4.86
N THR A 249 3.61 10.99 5.87
CA THR A 249 4.76 11.39 6.68
C THR A 249 6.07 11.20 5.93
N VAL A 250 7.10 11.94 6.33
CA VAL A 250 8.49 11.74 5.89
C VAL A 250 9.30 11.36 7.12
N LEU A 251 9.89 10.19 7.10
CA LEU A 251 10.70 9.67 8.21
C LEU A 251 11.98 10.53 8.37
N PRO A 252 12.20 11.14 9.56
CA PRO A 252 13.35 12.01 9.80
C PRO A 252 14.68 11.28 9.68
N LEU A 253 15.75 12.05 9.41
CA LEU A 253 17.11 11.50 9.21
C LEU A 253 17.60 10.69 10.42
N GLU A 254 17.39 11.20 11.64
CA GLU A 254 17.81 10.50 12.86
C GLU A 254 17.17 9.12 12.99
N ARG A 255 15.89 8.96 12.59
CA ARG A 255 15.23 7.66 12.58
C ARG A 255 15.74 6.75 11.47
N ARG A 256 16.06 7.31 10.30
CA ARG A 256 16.68 6.55 9.20
C ARG A 256 18.04 6.00 9.61
N LEU A 257 18.86 6.82 10.28
CA LEU A 257 20.17 6.39 10.83
C LEU A 257 19.97 5.27 11.86
N ALA A 258 19.04 5.43 12.80
CA ALA A 258 18.76 4.40 13.80
C ALA A 258 18.31 3.09 13.17
N LEU A 259 17.45 3.12 12.13
CA LEU A 259 17.03 1.93 11.39
C LEU A 259 18.20 1.26 10.66
N ALA A 260 19.10 2.02 10.07
CA ALA A 260 20.30 1.49 9.43
C ALA A 260 21.21 0.75 10.43
N GLU A 261 21.41 1.32 11.64
CA GLU A 261 22.14 0.69 12.74
C GLU A 261 21.47 -0.62 13.21
N ILE A 262 20.16 -0.59 13.43
CA ILE A 262 19.37 -1.78 13.83
C ILE A 262 19.49 -2.88 12.76
N ALA A 263 19.41 -2.53 11.49
CA ALA A 263 19.52 -3.48 10.39
C ALA A 263 20.89 -4.16 10.36
N ARG A 264 21.97 -3.40 10.60
CA ARG A 264 23.34 -3.94 10.74
C ARG A 264 23.47 -4.86 11.93
N ALA A 265 23.03 -4.39 13.10
CA ALA A 265 23.16 -5.12 14.36
C ALA A 265 22.43 -6.47 14.36
N HIS A 266 21.30 -6.56 13.65
CA HIS A 266 20.45 -7.74 13.65
C HIS A 266 20.46 -8.52 12.32
N GLY A 267 21.22 -8.10 11.31
CA GLY A 267 21.27 -8.75 10.01
C GLY A 267 19.97 -8.68 9.21
N VAL A 268 19.15 -7.63 9.45
CA VAL A 268 17.84 -7.43 8.82
C VAL A 268 17.99 -6.74 7.46
N ALA A 269 17.29 -7.22 6.43
CA ALA A 269 17.22 -6.55 5.14
C ALA A 269 16.26 -5.35 5.21
N LEU A 270 16.67 -4.18 4.71
CA LEU A 270 15.82 -3.00 4.58
C LEU A 270 15.22 -2.95 3.18
N VAL A 271 13.91 -3.05 3.07
CA VAL A 271 13.16 -2.95 1.81
C VAL A 271 12.46 -1.60 1.80
N GLU A 272 13.11 -0.63 1.17
CA GLU A 272 12.66 0.75 1.07
C GLU A 272 11.81 0.93 -0.18
N ASP A 273 10.51 1.17 0.00
CA ASP A 273 9.57 1.47 -1.09
C ASP A 273 9.42 2.99 -1.24
N ASP A 274 10.08 3.55 -2.24
CA ASP A 274 10.12 5.00 -2.48
C ASP A 274 9.47 5.38 -3.83
N VAL A 275 8.20 5.02 -3.99
CA VAL A 275 7.43 5.35 -5.19
C VAL A 275 6.93 6.79 -5.24
N TYR A 276 7.07 7.54 -4.14
CA TYR A 276 6.64 8.95 -4.03
C TYR A 276 7.79 9.95 -3.85
N GLY A 277 9.02 9.50 -3.58
CA GLY A 277 10.16 10.35 -3.30
C GLY A 277 10.46 11.40 -4.38
N PHE A 278 10.12 11.10 -5.63
CA PHE A 278 10.21 12.05 -6.73
C PHE A 278 9.43 13.36 -6.50
N LEU A 279 8.42 13.36 -5.62
CA LEU A 279 7.62 14.55 -5.27
C LEU A 279 8.35 15.46 -4.27
N LEU A 280 9.31 14.95 -3.53
CA LEU A 280 10.06 15.71 -2.53
C LEU A 280 11.38 16.22 -3.14
N LYS A 281 11.63 17.55 -3.07
CA LYS A 281 12.90 18.12 -3.61
C LYS A 281 14.07 17.91 -2.68
N ASP A 282 13.86 18.20 -1.39
CA ASP A 282 14.89 18.22 -0.35
C ASP A 282 14.51 17.26 0.78
N GLY A 283 14.52 15.97 0.48
CA GLY A 283 14.22 14.92 1.45
C GLY A 283 15.47 14.39 2.16
N PRO A 284 15.29 13.70 3.31
CA PRO A 284 16.38 12.95 3.91
C PRO A 284 16.90 11.88 2.92
N PRO A 285 18.21 11.54 2.99
CA PRO A 285 18.77 10.51 2.13
C PRO A 285 18.06 9.16 2.32
N PRO A 286 17.93 8.36 1.26
CA PRO A 286 17.35 7.01 1.35
C PRO A 286 18.12 6.12 2.34
N LEU A 287 17.41 5.16 2.95
CA LEU A 287 18.02 4.11 3.79
C LEU A 287 19.14 3.36 3.05
N ALA A 288 18.95 3.14 1.75
CA ALA A 288 19.94 2.52 0.90
C ALA A 288 21.25 3.32 0.79
N GLY A 289 21.22 4.63 1.00
CA GLY A 289 22.43 5.46 1.13
C GLY A 289 23.10 5.36 2.50
N LEU A 290 22.35 4.96 3.54
CA LEU A 290 22.82 4.88 4.92
C LEU A 290 23.30 3.46 5.29
N ALA A 291 22.72 2.42 4.71
CA ALA A 291 23.09 1.02 4.90
C ALA A 291 23.08 0.27 3.55
N PRO A 292 23.96 0.62 2.60
CA PRO A 292 23.92 0.09 1.23
C PRO A 292 24.08 -1.43 1.16
N GLU A 293 24.78 -2.04 2.11
CA GLU A 293 24.99 -3.48 2.19
C GLU A 293 23.76 -4.28 2.68
N ARG A 294 22.73 -3.59 3.20
CA ARG A 294 21.51 -4.19 3.76
C ARG A 294 20.23 -3.74 3.06
N SER A 295 20.30 -2.70 2.20
CA SER A 295 19.12 -2.00 1.73
C SER A 295 18.82 -2.26 0.26
N PHE A 296 17.53 -2.45 -0.01
CA PHE A 296 16.94 -2.57 -1.33
C PHE A 296 16.05 -1.34 -1.55
N TYR A 297 16.40 -0.50 -2.52
CA TYR A 297 15.62 0.69 -2.82
C TYR A 297 14.75 0.47 -4.06
N ILE A 298 13.45 0.63 -3.88
CA ILE A 298 12.43 0.38 -4.91
C ILE A 298 11.82 1.69 -5.36
N THR A 299 11.80 1.93 -6.67
CA THR A 299 11.05 3.04 -7.27
C THR A 299 10.31 2.58 -8.52
N SER A 300 9.39 3.41 -9.03
CA SER A 300 8.54 3.02 -10.14
C SER A 300 8.11 4.23 -10.96
N THR A 301 7.96 4.02 -12.28
CA THR A 301 7.39 5.00 -13.20
C THR A 301 5.89 5.22 -13.00
N SER A 302 5.23 4.34 -12.24
CA SER A 302 3.76 4.35 -12.10
C SER A 302 3.19 5.61 -11.49
N LYS A 303 3.94 6.30 -10.65
CA LYS A 303 3.49 7.54 -9.98
C LYS A 303 4.13 8.79 -10.60
N SER A 304 5.36 8.67 -11.06
CA SER A 304 6.13 9.77 -11.63
C SER A 304 5.82 10.03 -13.12
N MET A 305 5.62 8.99 -13.89
CA MET A 305 5.36 9.05 -15.33
C MET A 305 3.92 8.62 -15.62
N ALA A 306 3.70 7.34 -15.92
CA ALA A 306 2.38 6.80 -16.20
C ALA A 306 2.23 5.37 -15.63
N PRO A 307 1.11 5.03 -14.97
CA PRO A 307 0.89 3.69 -14.43
C PRO A 307 0.91 2.58 -15.49
N GLY A 308 0.47 2.91 -16.72
CA GLY A 308 0.39 1.97 -17.84
C GLY A 308 1.75 1.51 -18.39
N LEU A 309 2.84 2.24 -18.10
CA LEU A 309 4.19 1.82 -18.50
C LEU A 309 4.61 0.53 -17.80
N ARG A 310 4.15 0.29 -16.57
CA ARG A 310 4.47 -0.91 -15.80
C ARG A 310 5.98 -1.18 -15.70
N ILE A 311 6.77 -0.15 -15.43
CA ILE A 311 8.22 -0.25 -15.21
C ILE A 311 8.54 0.21 -13.79
N GLY A 312 9.41 -0.53 -13.13
CA GLY A 312 10.05 -0.19 -11.86
C GLY A 312 11.54 -0.42 -11.94
N TYR A 313 12.25 0.16 -11.00
CA TYR A 313 13.68 -0.03 -10.81
C TYR A 313 13.93 -0.40 -9.35
N VAL A 314 14.84 -1.35 -9.13
CA VAL A 314 15.29 -1.70 -7.79
C VAL A 314 16.81 -1.63 -7.75
N HIS A 315 17.32 -0.83 -6.78
CA HIS A 315 18.74 -0.91 -6.40
C HIS A 315 18.89 -2.02 -5.37
N VAL A 316 19.91 -2.82 -5.54
CA VAL A 316 20.22 -3.97 -4.69
C VAL A 316 21.68 -3.97 -4.25
N PRO A 317 21.99 -4.49 -3.05
CA PRO A 317 23.37 -4.82 -2.70
C PRO A 317 23.98 -5.80 -3.72
N GLU A 318 25.26 -5.66 -4.02
CA GLU A 318 25.94 -6.48 -5.04
C GLU A 318 25.75 -7.98 -4.80
N GLU A 319 25.90 -8.43 -3.54
CA GLU A 319 25.74 -9.82 -3.13
C GLU A 319 24.30 -10.38 -3.31
N ALA A 320 23.30 -9.50 -3.42
CA ALA A 320 21.91 -9.88 -3.58
C ALA A 320 21.44 -9.87 -5.04
N HIS A 321 22.24 -9.32 -5.96
CA HIS A 321 21.84 -9.08 -7.36
C HIS A 321 21.28 -10.34 -8.03
N ASP A 322 22.02 -11.44 -8.00
CA ASP A 322 21.64 -12.67 -8.70
C ASP A 322 20.40 -13.33 -8.08
N ARG A 323 20.22 -13.21 -6.76
CA ARG A 323 19.03 -13.73 -6.08
C ARG A 323 17.76 -12.97 -6.48
N VAL A 324 17.84 -11.63 -6.56
CA VAL A 324 16.71 -10.82 -7.00
C VAL A 324 16.45 -11.01 -8.49
N ALA A 325 17.49 -11.12 -9.33
CA ALA A 325 17.35 -11.43 -10.75
C ALA A 325 16.69 -12.82 -10.98
N ALA A 326 17.04 -13.82 -10.16
CA ALA A 326 16.39 -15.13 -10.19
C ALA A 326 14.90 -15.08 -9.81
N ALA A 327 14.53 -14.27 -8.80
CA ALA A 327 13.14 -14.04 -8.42
C ALA A 327 12.34 -13.34 -9.54
N LEU A 328 12.93 -12.36 -10.21
CA LEU A 328 12.33 -11.70 -11.38
C LEU A 328 12.12 -12.71 -12.52
N ARG A 329 13.13 -13.51 -12.83
CA ARG A 329 13.01 -14.58 -13.82
C ARG A 329 11.86 -15.54 -13.51
N ALA A 330 11.73 -15.94 -12.25
CA ALA A 330 10.70 -16.90 -11.82
C ALA A 330 9.28 -16.33 -11.89
N THR A 331 9.11 -15.00 -11.83
CA THR A 331 7.78 -14.35 -11.76
C THR A 331 7.33 -13.75 -13.10
N ILE A 332 8.19 -13.02 -13.76
CA ILE A 332 7.86 -12.26 -14.99
C ILE A 332 8.77 -12.60 -16.16
N TYR A 333 9.81 -13.39 -15.92
CA TYR A 333 10.92 -13.68 -16.82
C TYR A 333 11.80 -12.46 -17.08
N MET A 334 11.23 -11.34 -17.57
CA MET A 334 11.87 -10.03 -17.79
C MET A 334 10.82 -8.92 -17.77
N ALA A 335 11.22 -7.69 -17.52
CA ALA A 335 10.35 -6.53 -17.76
C ALA A 335 10.09 -6.36 -19.26
N THR A 336 8.92 -5.82 -19.63
CA THR A 336 8.51 -5.61 -21.03
C THR A 336 9.48 -4.67 -21.74
N PRO A 337 10.26 -5.13 -22.74
CA PRO A 337 11.35 -4.32 -23.32
C PRO A 337 10.87 -3.04 -24.03
N LEU A 338 9.71 -3.07 -24.69
CA LEU A 338 9.13 -1.90 -25.35
C LEU A 338 8.82 -0.79 -24.35
N MET A 339 8.23 -1.15 -23.19
CA MET A 339 7.89 -0.16 -22.15
C MET A 339 9.12 0.31 -21.39
N ALA A 340 10.12 -0.56 -21.20
CA ALA A 340 11.41 -0.18 -20.65
C ALA A 340 12.13 0.81 -21.58
N ALA A 341 12.15 0.56 -22.89
CA ALA A 341 12.72 1.48 -23.86
C ALA A 341 12.03 2.86 -23.86
N LEU A 342 10.70 2.88 -23.74
CA LEU A 342 9.95 4.14 -23.64
C LEU A 342 10.29 4.90 -22.35
N ALA A 343 10.35 4.22 -21.21
CA ALA A 343 10.74 4.83 -19.94
C ALA A 343 12.20 5.33 -19.98
N THR A 344 13.11 4.56 -20.56
CA THR A 344 14.52 4.92 -20.76
C THR A 344 14.62 6.21 -21.58
N ARG A 345 13.93 6.29 -22.72
CA ARG A 345 13.91 7.49 -23.56
C ARG A 345 13.44 8.71 -22.78
N TRP A 346 12.33 8.60 -22.02
CA TRP A 346 11.80 9.72 -21.24
C TRP A 346 12.73 10.19 -20.11
N ILE A 347 13.53 9.27 -19.57
CA ILE A 347 14.56 9.62 -18.57
C ILE A 347 15.73 10.34 -19.25
N GLU A 348 16.10 9.92 -20.47
CA GLU A 348 17.26 10.44 -21.19
C GLU A 348 17.01 11.80 -21.86
N ASP A 349 15.81 12.02 -22.41
CA ASP A 349 15.44 13.23 -23.14
C ASP A 349 14.84 14.34 -22.23
N GLY A 350 14.74 14.08 -20.91
CA GLY A 350 14.21 15.04 -19.92
C GLY A 350 12.67 15.09 -19.84
N THR A 351 11.96 14.26 -20.61
CA THR A 351 10.48 14.16 -20.53
C THR A 351 10.02 13.75 -19.13
N ALA A 352 10.71 12.77 -18.51
CA ALA A 352 10.40 12.33 -17.17
C ALA A 352 10.55 13.46 -16.14
N ASP A 353 11.56 14.33 -16.30
CA ASP A 353 11.79 15.48 -15.41
C ASP A 353 10.67 16.50 -15.52
N ARG A 354 10.26 16.81 -16.74
CA ARG A 354 9.15 17.75 -17.01
C ARG A 354 7.85 17.23 -16.41
N LEU A 355 7.53 15.96 -16.58
CA LEU A 355 6.34 15.33 -15.97
C LEU A 355 6.37 15.40 -14.44
N VAL A 356 7.52 15.17 -13.83
CA VAL A 356 7.70 15.29 -12.38
C VAL A 356 7.44 16.71 -11.88
N GLU A 357 8.00 17.74 -12.53
CA GLU A 357 7.79 19.13 -12.10
C GLU A 357 6.32 19.54 -12.25
N GLN A 358 5.63 19.12 -13.31
CA GLN A 358 4.20 19.34 -13.47
C GLN A 358 3.39 18.69 -12.34
N LYS A 359 3.68 17.42 -12.01
CA LYS A 359 2.99 16.70 -10.94
C LYS A 359 3.25 17.32 -9.57
N ARG A 360 4.48 17.73 -9.28
CA ARG A 360 4.83 18.45 -8.05
C ARG A 360 4.01 19.74 -7.89
N ALA A 361 4.02 20.60 -8.92
CA ALA A 361 3.28 21.86 -8.88
C ALA A 361 1.78 21.63 -8.66
N GLU A 362 1.21 20.64 -9.36
CA GLU A 362 -0.21 20.32 -9.27
C GLU A 362 -0.58 19.76 -7.90
N ILE A 363 0.20 18.85 -7.35
CA ILE A 363 -0.06 18.25 -6.03
C ILE A 363 0.03 19.31 -4.93
N VAL A 364 1.02 20.21 -4.96
CA VAL A 364 1.13 21.32 -4.01
C VAL A 364 -0.12 22.20 -4.06
N ALA A 365 -0.61 22.55 -5.26
CA ALA A 365 -1.82 23.32 -5.41
C ALA A 365 -3.07 22.61 -4.86
N ARG A 366 -3.21 21.31 -5.10
CA ARG A 366 -4.34 20.50 -4.59
C ARG A 366 -4.26 20.30 -3.08
N GLN A 367 -3.08 20.15 -2.51
CA GLN A 367 -2.88 20.09 -1.06
C GLN A 367 -3.28 21.42 -0.39
N LYS A 368 -2.94 22.56 -1.00
CA LYS A 368 -3.37 23.87 -0.51
C LYS A 368 -4.90 23.96 -0.50
N LEU A 369 -5.56 23.65 -1.63
CA LEU A 369 -7.03 23.61 -1.72
C LEU A 369 -7.66 22.72 -0.66
N ALA A 370 -7.15 21.50 -0.48
CA ALA A 370 -7.70 20.57 0.49
C ALA A 370 -7.60 21.12 1.93
N ARG A 371 -6.48 21.73 2.29
CA ARG A 371 -6.28 22.34 3.62
C ARG A 371 -7.16 23.55 3.85
N GLU A 372 -7.39 24.37 2.84
CA GLU A 372 -8.30 25.52 2.89
C GLU A 372 -9.77 25.07 3.04
N MET A 373 -10.20 24.12 2.22
CA MET A 373 -11.60 23.63 2.20
C MET A 373 -11.97 22.78 3.41
N LEU A 374 -11.01 22.10 4.01
CA LEU A 374 -11.18 21.27 5.21
C LEU A 374 -10.60 21.99 6.45
N ALA A 375 -10.51 23.33 6.42
CA ALA A 375 -10.04 24.11 7.55
C ALA A 375 -10.88 23.82 8.80
N GLY A 376 -10.23 23.68 9.97
CA GLY A 376 -10.85 23.25 11.23
C GLY A 376 -10.93 21.73 11.40
N SER A 377 -10.67 20.93 10.37
CA SER A 377 -10.52 19.48 10.51
C SER A 377 -9.05 19.10 10.84
N ARG A 378 -8.87 18.02 11.60
CA ARG A 378 -7.53 17.48 11.84
C ARG A 378 -7.04 16.73 10.61
N LEU A 379 -6.01 17.27 9.96
CA LEU A 379 -5.37 16.70 8.77
C LEU A 379 -3.93 16.32 9.08
N SER A 380 -3.49 15.14 8.64
CA SER A 380 -2.09 14.71 8.64
C SER A 380 -1.58 14.56 7.21
N GLY A 381 -0.30 14.86 7.00
CA GLY A 381 0.38 14.65 5.74
C GLY A 381 1.26 15.81 5.31
N HIS A 382 2.23 15.50 4.46
CA HIS A 382 3.19 16.47 3.91
C HIS A 382 2.55 17.27 2.75
N PRO A 383 2.84 18.58 2.61
CA PRO A 383 2.27 19.40 1.51
C PRO A 383 2.60 18.94 0.08
N ALA A 384 3.67 18.15 -0.08
CA ALA A 384 4.05 17.58 -1.37
C ALA A 384 3.45 16.18 -1.62
N ALA A 385 2.70 15.61 -0.67
CA ALA A 385 2.16 14.25 -0.81
C ALA A 385 0.92 14.22 -1.73
N PRO A 386 0.71 13.17 -2.53
CA PRO A 386 -0.45 13.05 -3.41
C PRO A 386 -1.72 12.63 -2.64
N HIS A 387 -1.63 12.44 -1.35
CA HIS A 387 -2.72 12.10 -0.44
C HIS A 387 -2.55 12.78 0.91
N LEU A 388 -3.61 12.77 1.69
CA LEU A 388 -3.63 13.20 3.09
C LEU A 388 -4.52 12.27 3.91
N LEU A 389 -4.33 12.28 5.22
CA LEU A 389 -5.17 11.56 6.17
C LEU A 389 -6.07 12.58 6.90
N LEU A 390 -7.38 12.39 6.78
CA LEU A 390 -8.41 13.16 7.48
C LEU A 390 -8.83 12.37 8.72
N TRP A 391 -8.55 12.93 9.91
CA TRP A 391 -9.02 12.39 11.18
C TRP A 391 -10.48 12.77 11.39
N LEU A 392 -11.29 11.78 11.72
CA LEU A 392 -12.72 11.97 11.86
C LEU A 392 -13.08 12.49 13.25
N PRO A 393 -14.11 13.35 13.36
CA PRO A 393 -14.61 13.82 14.64
C PRO A 393 -15.24 12.67 15.44
N GLU A 394 -15.41 12.91 16.75
CA GLU A 394 -16.09 11.98 17.64
C GLU A 394 -17.50 11.64 17.12
N GLY A 395 -17.87 10.36 17.26
CA GLY A 395 -19.14 9.83 16.73
C GLY A 395 -19.04 9.18 15.35
N TRP A 396 -18.17 9.63 14.45
CA TRP A 396 -17.93 8.93 13.19
C TRP A 396 -17.00 7.72 13.38
N ARG A 397 -17.30 6.64 12.67
CA ARG A 397 -16.38 5.52 12.43
C ARG A 397 -15.87 5.60 10.99
N ALA A 398 -14.61 5.23 10.79
CA ALA A 398 -13.97 5.37 9.49
C ALA A 398 -14.71 4.63 8.36
N GLU A 399 -15.19 3.42 8.62
CA GLU A 399 -15.95 2.62 7.64
C GLU A 399 -17.35 3.20 7.38
N ALA A 400 -18.02 3.73 8.42
CA ALA A 400 -19.31 4.38 8.26
C ALA A 400 -19.18 5.67 7.46
N PHE A 401 -18.12 6.44 7.70
CA PHE A 401 -17.81 7.64 6.94
C PHE A 401 -17.50 7.31 5.47
N GLU A 402 -16.67 6.29 5.20
CA GLU A 402 -16.39 5.80 3.84
C GLU A 402 -17.67 5.41 3.09
N ALA A 403 -18.57 4.67 3.75
CA ALA A 403 -19.84 4.28 3.17
C ALA A 403 -20.77 5.48 2.90
N ALA A 404 -20.84 6.46 3.83
CA ALA A 404 -21.62 7.67 3.67
C ALA A 404 -21.06 8.57 2.54
N ALA A 405 -19.76 8.77 2.51
CA ALA A 405 -19.08 9.51 1.44
C ALA A 405 -19.37 8.89 0.08
N ARG A 406 -19.37 7.55 -0.02
CA ARG A 406 -19.69 6.85 -1.26
C ARG A 406 -21.13 7.09 -1.71
N ARG A 407 -22.10 7.08 -0.78
CA ARG A 407 -23.51 7.43 -1.10
C ARG A 407 -23.62 8.88 -1.59
N ASP A 408 -22.82 9.79 -1.03
CA ASP A 408 -22.75 11.18 -1.47
C ASP A 408 -21.92 11.37 -2.76
N GLY A 409 -21.50 10.30 -3.42
CA GLY A 409 -20.78 10.34 -4.70
C GLY A 409 -19.31 10.70 -4.59
N VAL A 410 -18.67 10.50 -3.44
CA VAL A 410 -17.22 10.65 -3.29
C VAL A 410 -16.60 9.40 -2.66
N GLY A 411 -15.56 8.88 -3.30
CA GLY A 411 -14.80 7.75 -2.79
C GLY A 411 -13.67 8.20 -1.89
N VAL A 412 -13.55 7.59 -0.71
CA VAL A 412 -12.42 7.74 0.23
C VAL A 412 -11.99 6.36 0.69
N THR A 413 -10.87 6.22 1.43
CA THR A 413 -10.44 4.92 1.95
C THR A 413 -10.24 5.00 3.46
N ALA A 414 -10.97 4.18 4.21
CA ALA A 414 -10.81 4.08 5.65
C ALA A 414 -9.41 3.63 6.06
N ALA A 415 -8.86 4.19 7.14
CA ALA A 415 -7.52 3.83 7.63
C ALA A 415 -7.41 2.35 8.02
N THR A 416 -8.52 1.70 8.36
CA THR A 416 -8.60 0.26 8.63
C THR A 416 -8.12 -0.62 7.48
N ALA A 417 -8.24 -0.15 6.23
CA ALA A 417 -7.72 -0.85 5.04
C ALA A 417 -6.19 -1.01 5.06
N PHE A 418 -5.48 -0.12 5.75
CA PHE A 418 -4.02 -0.10 5.87
C PHE A 418 -3.52 -0.71 7.18
N TRP A 419 -4.43 -0.94 8.14
CA TRP A 419 -4.08 -1.30 9.51
C TRP A 419 -3.72 -2.78 9.66
N LEU A 420 -2.61 -3.04 10.35
CA LEU A 420 -2.14 -4.38 10.74
C LEU A 420 -1.98 -4.52 12.26
N GLY A 421 -2.07 -3.43 13.01
CA GLY A 421 -1.89 -3.43 14.46
C GLY A 421 -2.93 -4.28 15.19
N ARG A 422 -2.64 -4.60 16.46
CA ARG A 422 -3.55 -5.33 17.36
C ARG A 422 -4.45 -4.44 18.18
N SER A 423 -4.14 -3.15 18.26
CA SER A 423 -4.96 -2.12 18.90
C SER A 423 -6.03 -1.59 17.95
N ASN A 424 -6.84 -0.65 18.41
CA ASN A 424 -7.81 0.01 17.55
C ASN A 424 -7.13 0.76 16.41
N PRO A 425 -7.60 0.62 15.17
CA PRO A 425 -7.10 1.40 14.05
C PRO A 425 -7.38 2.89 14.25
N PRO A 426 -6.57 3.77 13.65
CA PRO A 426 -6.87 5.20 13.64
C PRO A 426 -8.25 5.49 13.05
N ASN A 427 -9.03 6.35 13.72
CA ASN A 427 -10.32 6.78 13.21
C ASN A 427 -10.14 7.90 12.17
N ALA A 428 -9.74 7.51 10.97
CA ALA A 428 -9.37 8.40 9.90
C ALA A 428 -9.69 7.81 8.52
N VAL A 429 -9.75 8.66 7.51
CA VAL A 429 -9.86 8.25 6.11
C VAL A 429 -8.74 8.90 5.27
N ARG A 430 -8.22 8.17 4.29
CA ARG A 430 -7.26 8.71 3.32
C ARG A 430 -7.99 9.33 2.16
N LEU A 431 -7.56 10.54 1.76
CA LEU A 431 -8.00 11.27 0.58
C LEU A 431 -6.86 11.34 -0.42
N CYS A 432 -7.05 10.77 -1.61
CA CYS A 432 -6.08 10.81 -2.71
C CYS A 432 -6.40 11.97 -3.65
N LEU A 433 -5.57 13.00 -3.62
CA LEU A 433 -5.78 14.23 -4.38
C LEU A 433 -5.31 14.13 -5.83
N GLY A 434 -4.48 13.12 -6.16
CA GLY A 434 -3.92 12.92 -7.49
C GLY A 434 -4.87 12.31 -8.51
N THR A 435 -5.89 11.57 -8.06
CA THR A 435 -6.76 10.76 -8.93
C THR A 435 -7.67 11.57 -9.84
N PRO A 436 -8.39 12.61 -9.36
CA PRO A 436 -9.24 13.41 -10.24
C PRO A 436 -8.42 14.13 -11.32
N VAL A 437 -8.92 14.10 -12.56
CA VAL A 437 -8.19 14.69 -13.69
C VAL A 437 -8.14 16.21 -13.55
N ARG A 438 -9.25 16.85 -13.17
CA ARG A 438 -9.36 18.32 -13.06
C ARG A 438 -9.47 18.77 -11.61
N ARG A 439 -8.89 19.94 -11.29
CA ARG A 439 -9.04 20.56 -9.96
C ARG A 439 -10.49 20.77 -9.54
N ALA A 440 -11.38 21.09 -10.49
CA ALA A 440 -12.80 21.24 -10.22
C ALA A 440 -13.45 19.97 -9.64
N GLU A 441 -12.95 18.79 -10.03
CA GLU A 441 -13.39 17.51 -9.46
C GLU A 441 -12.89 17.34 -8.03
N VAL A 442 -11.64 17.73 -7.75
CA VAL A 442 -11.10 17.76 -6.39
C VAL A 442 -11.94 18.66 -5.50
N VAL A 443 -12.25 19.88 -5.97
CA VAL A 443 -13.11 20.84 -5.24
C VAL A 443 -14.47 20.22 -4.92
N ARG A 444 -15.17 19.66 -5.91
CA ARG A 444 -16.48 19.00 -5.67
C ARG A 444 -16.39 17.85 -4.66
N GLY A 445 -15.34 17.02 -4.74
CA GLY A 445 -15.12 15.95 -3.77
C GLY A 445 -14.91 16.48 -2.35
N LEU A 446 -14.09 17.52 -2.20
CA LEU A 446 -13.82 18.15 -0.91
C LEU A 446 -15.05 18.88 -0.34
N GLU A 447 -15.88 19.52 -1.17
CA GLU A 447 -17.16 20.11 -0.77
C GLU A 447 -18.10 19.07 -0.15
N ARG A 448 -18.23 17.91 -0.81
CA ARG A 448 -19.05 16.79 -0.29
C ARG A 448 -18.52 16.26 1.03
N ILE A 449 -17.19 16.10 1.16
CA ILE A 449 -16.56 15.69 2.41
C ILE A 449 -16.79 16.72 3.52
N ALA A 450 -16.60 18.01 3.23
CA ALA A 450 -16.83 19.10 4.18
C ALA A 450 -18.30 19.17 4.64
N ALA A 451 -19.25 18.93 3.73
CA ALA A 451 -20.66 18.85 4.05
C ALA A 451 -20.97 17.62 4.93
N LEU A 452 -20.36 16.46 4.63
CA LEU A 452 -20.55 15.23 5.40
C LEU A 452 -19.99 15.35 6.83
N LEU A 453 -18.85 16.01 7.03
CA LEU A 453 -18.27 16.26 8.36
C LEU A 453 -19.16 17.10 9.27
N LYS A 454 -20.04 17.92 8.71
CA LYS A 454 -21.00 18.77 9.46
C LYS A 454 -22.28 18.02 9.84
N ARG A 455 -22.54 16.85 9.26
CA ARG A 455 -23.70 16.03 9.57
C ARG A 455 -23.43 15.22 10.85
N PRO A 456 -24.42 15.05 11.73
CA PRO A 456 -24.28 14.05 12.77
C PRO A 456 -24.07 12.68 12.11
N PRO A 457 -23.25 11.80 12.71
CA PRO A 457 -23.19 10.42 12.26
C PRO A 457 -24.60 9.86 12.17
N GLU A 458 -24.96 9.23 11.04
CA GLU A 458 -26.21 8.51 10.96
C GLU A 458 -26.20 7.49 12.09
N ALA A 459 -27.13 7.62 13.05
CA ALA A 459 -27.39 6.56 14.01
C ALA A 459 -27.59 5.30 13.16
N ASP A 460 -26.88 4.24 13.51
CA ASP A 460 -26.92 2.96 12.76
C ASP A 460 -28.38 2.51 12.73
N LEU A 461 -29.14 2.97 11.70
CA LEU A 461 -30.56 2.64 11.46
C LEU A 461 -30.73 1.19 11.00
N SER A 462 -29.66 0.38 11.07
CA SER A 462 -29.75 -1.07 11.03
C SER A 462 -30.30 -1.69 12.33
N VAL A 463 -30.98 -0.87 13.17
CA VAL A 463 -31.68 -1.30 14.38
C VAL A 463 -33.15 -0.90 14.24
N ILE A 464 -33.85 -1.50 13.32
CA ILE A 464 -35.29 -1.79 13.41
C ILE A 464 -35.52 -3.17 12.82
#